data_10de917774ea6a8e06e81d919cb36a08
#
_entry.id   10de917774ea6a8e06e81d919cb36a08
#
_cell.length_a   1.000
_cell.length_b   1.000
_cell.length_c   1.000
_cell.angle_alpha   90.00
_cell.angle_beta   90.00
_cell.angle_gamma   90.00
#
_symmetry.space_group_name_H-M   'P 1'
#
loop_
_entity.id
_entity.type
_entity.pdbx_description
1 polymer ?
#
loop_
_entity_poly.entity_id
_entity_poly.type
_entity_poly.pdbx_seq_one_letter_code
_entity_poly.pdbx_strand_id
1 'polypeptide(L)'
;MPLQRAHLRGTLTAFGFYFPGTNVIDYPKGTEAAASMIRYMKEREQDTLFYRAETTHSQTLNDGALNGYSGISTFTSSANVHITEFMRALGYGAKNTYNRYCFEESSPVSNLFLSLKYMIERDGRDRSSSCFEEVHHFGNVYLYRNTAYLPLGFLAEPQLAQVDFLTSDGSFDFQNELFRAATGVVGDVWHEITEEYWDVF
;
A
#
# COMPACT_ATOMS: atom_id res chain seq x y z
N MET A 1 44.57 -33.17 6.25
CA MET A 1 43.91 -31.90 5.94
C MET A 1 42.58 -31.94 5.14
N PRO A 2 41.94 -33.06 4.79
CA PRO A 2 40.63 -33.03 4.13
C PRO A 2 39.43 -32.91 5.11
N LEU A 3 39.54 -33.36 6.35
CA LEU A 3 38.48 -33.35 7.34
C LEU A 3 38.03 -31.95 7.81
N GLN A 4 38.99 -31.03 7.96
CA GLN A 4 38.65 -29.63 8.35
C GLN A 4 37.86 -28.86 7.28
N ARG A 5 38.11 -29.11 6.00
CA ARG A 5 37.35 -28.49 4.90
C ARG A 5 35.91 -29.01 4.79
N ALA A 6 35.69 -30.28 5.11
CA ALA A 6 34.35 -30.87 5.10
C ALA A 6 33.49 -30.33 6.26
N HIS A 7 34.10 -30.17 7.47
CA HIS A 7 33.42 -29.58 8.63
C HIS A 7 33.06 -28.10 8.40
N LEU A 8 33.96 -27.31 7.82
CA LEU A 8 33.68 -25.88 7.53
C LEU A 8 32.57 -25.72 6.49
N ARG A 9 32.54 -26.57 5.48
CA ARG A 9 31.45 -26.55 4.47
C ARG A 9 30.11 -26.99 5.06
N GLY A 10 30.09 -28.02 5.90
CA GLY A 10 28.89 -28.45 6.60
C GLY A 10 28.33 -27.39 7.56
N THR A 11 29.22 -26.71 8.28
CA THR A 11 28.83 -25.66 9.22
C THR A 11 28.30 -24.42 8.47
N LEU A 12 28.94 -24.00 7.37
CA LEU A 12 28.46 -22.89 6.54
C LEU A 12 27.14 -23.18 5.85
N THR A 13 26.93 -24.44 5.41
CA THR A 13 25.65 -24.86 4.84
C THR A 13 24.54 -24.92 5.91
N ALA A 14 24.85 -25.41 7.10
CA ALA A 14 23.91 -25.44 8.22
C ALA A 14 23.57 -24.00 8.70
N PHE A 15 24.55 -23.11 8.78
CA PHE A 15 24.31 -21.69 9.09
C PHE A 15 23.53 -20.97 7.99
N GLY A 16 23.76 -21.29 6.74
CA GLY A 16 23.00 -20.74 5.62
C GLY A 16 21.52 -21.10 5.64
N PHE A 17 21.15 -22.22 6.24
CA PHE A 17 19.75 -22.63 6.44
C PHE A 17 19.14 -22.10 7.74
N TYR A 18 19.94 -21.57 8.66
CA TYR A 18 19.47 -21.08 9.96
C TYR A 18 19.18 -19.57 9.99
N PHE A 19 19.56 -18.79 8.98
CA PHE A 19 19.35 -17.35 8.87
C PHE A 19 18.42 -16.99 7.69
N PRO A 20 17.54 -16.08 7.90
CA PRO A 20 16.22 -16.09 8.52
C PRO A 20 15.17 -16.37 7.46
N GLY A 21 14.76 -17.59 7.35
CA GLY A 21 13.50 -17.90 6.69
C GLY A 21 12.33 -17.59 7.63
N THR A 22 11.24 -17.10 7.10
CA THR A 22 9.96 -17.08 7.81
C THR A 22 9.65 -18.53 8.22
N ASN A 23 9.21 -18.73 9.47
CA ASN A 23 8.82 -20.05 9.92
C ASN A 23 7.73 -20.60 8.99
N VAL A 24 7.96 -21.76 8.41
CA VAL A 24 7.04 -22.42 7.48
C VAL A 24 5.63 -22.61 8.08
N ILE A 25 5.56 -22.71 9.42
CA ILE A 25 4.29 -22.83 10.15
C ILE A 25 3.56 -21.49 10.25
N ASP A 26 4.28 -20.38 10.28
CA ASP A 26 3.71 -19.04 10.46
C ASP A 26 3.37 -18.37 9.13
N TYR A 27 4.04 -18.76 8.05
CA TYR A 27 3.85 -18.19 6.72
C TYR A 27 2.40 -18.31 6.19
N PRO A 28 1.69 -19.45 6.36
CA PRO A 28 0.31 -19.58 5.91
C PRO A 28 -0.73 -19.02 6.88
N LYS A 29 -0.36 -18.51 8.05
CA LYS A 29 -1.33 -17.95 8.99
C LYS A 29 -2.04 -16.75 8.37
N GLY A 30 -3.37 -16.79 8.36
CA GLY A 30 -4.20 -15.74 7.76
C GLY A 30 -4.49 -15.90 6.27
N THR A 31 -3.97 -16.94 5.61
CA THR A 31 -4.24 -17.21 4.19
C THR A 31 -5.72 -17.48 3.92
N GLU A 32 -6.43 -18.14 4.83
CA GLU A 32 -7.88 -18.38 4.69
C GLU A 32 -8.67 -17.08 4.71
N ALA A 33 -8.33 -16.16 5.63
CA ALA A 33 -8.98 -14.87 5.71
C ALA A 33 -8.68 -14.05 4.44
N ALA A 34 -7.42 -13.97 4.01
CA ALA A 34 -7.05 -13.31 2.77
C ALA A 34 -7.80 -13.91 1.56
N ALA A 35 -7.87 -15.23 1.46
CA ALA A 35 -8.60 -15.92 0.41
C ALA A 35 -10.10 -15.59 0.42
N SER A 36 -10.71 -15.44 1.61
CA SER A 36 -12.12 -15.05 1.75
C SER A 36 -12.33 -13.63 1.21
N MET A 37 -11.46 -12.66 1.58
CA MET A 37 -11.53 -11.29 1.09
C MET A 37 -11.38 -11.23 -0.44
N ILE A 38 -10.39 -11.94 -0.98
CA ILE A 38 -10.12 -11.96 -2.42
C ILE A 38 -11.26 -12.59 -3.20
N ARG A 39 -11.87 -13.66 -2.68
CA ARG A 39 -13.04 -14.27 -3.29
C ARG A 39 -14.20 -13.29 -3.34
N TYR A 40 -14.51 -12.63 -2.23
CA TYR A 40 -15.55 -11.60 -2.15
C TYR A 40 -15.33 -10.49 -3.17
N MET A 41 -14.11 -9.96 -3.27
CA MET A 41 -13.78 -8.93 -4.26
C MET A 41 -13.99 -9.43 -5.68
N LYS A 42 -13.45 -10.61 -6.03
CA LYS A 42 -13.56 -11.19 -7.39
C LYS A 42 -15.00 -11.46 -7.81
N GLU A 43 -15.84 -11.89 -6.90
CA GLU A 43 -17.28 -12.15 -7.18
C GLU A 43 -18.04 -10.86 -7.49
N ARG A 44 -17.66 -9.73 -6.89
CA ARG A 44 -18.33 -8.45 -7.08
C ARG A 44 -17.75 -7.61 -8.22
N GLU A 45 -16.52 -7.85 -8.59
CA GLU A 45 -15.79 -7.03 -9.57
C GLU A 45 -15.63 -7.72 -10.93
N GLN A 46 -16.55 -8.60 -11.29
CA GLN A 46 -16.48 -9.36 -12.55
C GLN A 46 -16.43 -8.47 -13.80
N ASP A 47 -17.10 -7.32 -13.75
CA ASP A 47 -17.16 -6.34 -14.83
C ASP A 47 -16.15 -5.19 -14.67
N THR A 48 -15.38 -5.18 -13.61
CA THR A 48 -14.37 -4.15 -13.35
C THR A 48 -13.02 -4.54 -13.97
N LEU A 49 -12.56 -3.78 -14.95
CA LEU A 49 -11.31 -4.05 -15.66
C LEU A 49 -10.09 -4.02 -14.74
N PHE A 50 -10.06 -3.08 -13.79
CA PHE A 50 -8.92 -2.92 -12.89
C PHE A 50 -9.31 -2.17 -11.62
N TYR A 51 -8.80 -2.64 -10.49
CA TYR A 51 -8.83 -1.95 -9.19
C TYR A 51 -7.63 -2.43 -8.36
N ARG A 52 -7.26 -1.66 -7.35
CA ARG A 52 -6.28 -2.10 -6.35
C ARG A 52 -6.96 -2.40 -5.03
N ALA A 53 -6.38 -3.36 -4.35
CA ALA A 53 -6.62 -3.62 -2.94
C ALA A 53 -5.29 -3.55 -2.19
N GLU A 54 -5.33 -3.24 -0.90
CA GLU A 54 -4.13 -3.25 -0.10
C GLU A 54 -4.42 -3.74 1.33
N THR A 55 -3.40 -4.23 1.99
CA THR A 55 -3.47 -4.76 3.35
C THR A 55 -2.79 -3.79 4.31
N THR A 56 -3.47 -3.41 5.39
CA THR A 56 -2.91 -2.48 6.41
C THR A 56 -1.70 -3.05 7.12
N HIS A 57 -1.67 -4.39 7.31
CA HIS A 57 -0.56 -5.11 7.91
C HIS A 57 -0.14 -6.25 6.99
N SER A 58 0.74 -5.95 6.06
CA SER A 58 1.25 -6.94 5.10
C SER A 58 2.19 -7.95 5.76
N GLN A 59 2.13 -9.20 5.33
CA GLN A 59 3.13 -10.22 5.69
C GLN A 59 4.42 -10.01 4.90
N THR A 60 4.27 -9.60 3.65
CA THR A 60 5.37 -9.22 2.76
C THR A 60 4.97 -8.00 1.94
N LEU A 61 5.95 -7.24 1.45
CA LEU A 61 5.66 -6.12 0.52
C LEU A 61 5.03 -6.57 -0.80
N ASN A 62 5.04 -7.87 -1.10
CA ASN A 62 4.47 -8.44 -2.32
C ASN A 62 3.21 -9.28 -2.02
N ASP A 63 2.49 -8.98 -0.96
CA ASP A 63 1.26 -9.71 -0.57
C ASP A 63 0.22 -9.74 -1.70
N GLY A 64 0.11 -8.68 -2.48
CA GLY A 64 -0.76 -8.64 -3.66
C GLY A 64 -0.41 -9.73 -4.67
N ALA A 65 0.86 -9.87 -5.02
CA ALA A 65 1.33 -10.88 -5.94
C ALA A 65 1.20 -12.30 -5.35
N LEU A 66 1.49 -12.46 -4.05
CA LEU A 66 1.39 -13.73 -3.35
C LEU A 66 -0.05 -14.23 -3.29
N ASN A 67 -1.00 -13.36 -3.04
CA ASN A 67 -2.40 -13.70 -2.81
C ASN A 67 -3.30 -13.51 -4.05
N GLY A 68 -2.77 -13.00 -5.15
CA GLY A 68 -3.46 -12.88 -6.44
C GLY A 68 -4.46 -11.71 -6.52
N TYR A 69 -4.08 -10.55 -5.97
CA TYR A 69 -4.75 -9.27 -6.17
C TYR A 69 -3.76 -8.18 -6.60
N SER A 70 -4.26 -7.11 -7.19
CA SER A 70 -3.43 -5.96 -7.56
C SER A 70 -3.21 -5.08 -6.34
N GLY A 71 -2.02 -5.17 -5.72
CA GLY A 71 -1.62 -4.36 -4.56
C GLY A 71 -0.99 -3.03 -4.95
N ILE A 72 -0.68 -2.22 -3.93
CA ILE A 72 0.12 -1.00 -4.03
C ILE A 72 1.54 -1.30 -3.59
N SER A 73 1.71 -1.89 -2.40
CA SER A 73 3.01 -2.23 -1.84
C SER A 73 3.80 -3.15 -2.77
N THR A 74 5.10 -2.89 -2.88
CA THR A 74 5.98 -3.74 -3.69
C THR A 74 7.43 -3.69 -3.20
N PHE A 75 8.12 -4.79 -3.44
CA PHE A 75 9.57 -4.90 -3.44
C PHE A 75 10.02 -5.58 -4.72
N THR A 76 10.92 -4.94 -5.46
CA THR A 76 11.56 -5.55 -6.64
C THR A 76 12.94 -4.97 -6.86
N SER A 77 13.90 -5.83 -7.21
CA SER A 77 15.28 -5.42 -7.50
C SER A 77 15.41 -4.55 -8.74
N SER A 78 14.38 -4.52 -9.59
CA SER A 78 14.32 -3.75 -10.83
C SER A 78 13.27 -2.63 -10.77
N ALA A 79 13.01 -2.05 -9.58
CA ALA A 79 12.06 -0.96 -9.42
C ALA A 79 12.50 0.28 -10.21
N ASN A 80 11.51 0.99 -10.74
CA ASN A 80 11.75 2.31 -11.31
C ASN A 80 11.90 3.34 -10.18
N VAL A 81 13.04 4.01 -10.12
CA VAL A 81 13.37 5.02 -9.09
C VAL A 81 12.33 6.13 -9.04
N HIS A 82 11.87 6.63 -10.19
CA HIS A 82 10.87 7.71 -10.25
C HIS A 82 9.52 7.30 -9.67
N ILE A 83 9.12 6.03 -9.86
CA ILE A 83 7.89 5.52 -9.21
C ILE A 83 8.06 5.50 -7.70
N THR A 84 9.22 5.08 -7.19
CA THR A 84 9.49 5.06 -5.76
C THR A 84 9.54 6.47 -5.17
N GLU A 85 10.10 7.43 -5.88
CA GLU A 85 10.12 8.84 -5.50
C GLU A 85 8.71 9.45 -5.50
N PHE A 86 7.91 9.16 -6.51
CA PHE A 86 6.50 9.56 -6.57
C PHE A 86 5.70 8.99 -5.39
N MET A 87 5.86 7.71 -5.08
CA MET A 87 5.19 7.07 -3.95
C MET A 87 5.62 7.68 -2.62
N ARG A 88 6.89 8.06 -2.49
CA ARG A 88 7.38 8.80 -1.32
C ARG A 88 6.75 10.19 -1.22
N ALA A 89 6.65 10.91 -2.32
CA ALA A 89 5.99 12.22 -2.36
C ALA A 89 4.52 12.13 -1.96
N LEU A 90 3.83 11.03 -2.31
CA LEU A 90 2.47 10.73 -1.85
C LEU A 90 2.37 10.38 -0.36
N GLY A 91 3.49 10.15 0.34
CA GLY A 91 3.49 9.80 1.76
C GLY A 91 3.62 8.30 2.06
N TYR A 92 3.86 7.46 1.05
CA TYR A 92 4.09 6.03 1.28
C TYR A 92 5.50 5.75 1.79
N GLY A 93 5.63 4.73 2.63
CA GLY A 93 6.89 4.31 3.23
C GLY A 93 7.92 3.82 2.22
N ALA A 94 8.58 4.75 1.53
CA ALA A 94 9.66 4.49 0.59
C ALA A 94 10.99 4.91 1.22
N LYS A 95 11.43 4.15 2.25
CA LYS A 95 12.70 4.42 2.93
C LYS A 95 13.85 4.27 1.95
N ASN A 96 14.81 5.17 1.97
CA ASN A 96 16.17 5.23 1.36
C ASN A 96 16.64 4.13 0.37
N THR A 97 15.78 3.21 0.00
CA THR A 97 15.99 2.14 -0.95
C THR A 97 15.01 2.35 -2.10
N TYR A 98 15.47 2.77 -3.23
CA TYR A 98 14.65 3.04 -4.41
C TYR A 98 14.00 1.80 -5.04
N ASN A 99 13.90 0.70 -4.31
CA ASN A 99 13.41 -0.58 -4.79
C ASN A 99 12.17 -1.10 -4.06
N ARG A 100 11.60 -0.29 -3.15
CA ARG A 100 10.40 -0.66 -2.40
C ARG A 100 9.62 0.56 -1.94
N TYR A 101 8.33 0.37 -1.82
CA TYR A 101 7.41 1.24 -1.08
C TYR A 101 6.30 0.39 -0.47
N CYS A 102 5.73 0.85 0.62
CA CYS A 102 4.69 0.14 1.34
C CYS A 102 3.51 1.06 1.67
N PHE A 103 2.35 0.46 1.61
CA PHE A 103 1.13 1.03 2.13
C PHE A 103 1.14 0.83 3.65
N GLU A 104 1.30 1.91 4.39
CA GLU A 104 1.21 1.88 5.85
C GLU A 104 -0.12 2.51 6.29
N GLU A 105 -0.29 3.76 5.96
CA GLU A 105 -1.58 4.46 6.06
C GLU A 105 -1.68 5.38 4.85
N SER A 106 -2.89 5.57 4.35
CA SER A 106 -3.11 6.36 3.14
C SER A 106 -4.14 7.44 3.35
N SER A 107 -4.01 8.50 2.59
CA SER A 107 -4.98 9.57 2.54
C SER A 107 -6.05 9.30 1.48
N PRO A 108 -7.24 9.91 1.58
CA PRO A 108 -8.24 9.85 0.53
C PRO A 108 -7.72 10.30 -0.84
N VAL A 109 -6.87 11.31 -0.90
CA VAL A 109 -6.29 11.83 -2.16
C VAL A 109 -5.38 10.79 -2.80
N SER A 110 -4.43 10.21 -2.05
CA SER A 110 -3.55 9.18 -2.58
C SER A 110 -4.32 7.92 -3.02
N ASN A 111 -5.36 7.55 -2.29
CA ASN A 111 -6.23 6.43 -2.65
C ASN A 111 -6.95 6.63 -3.98
N LEU A 112 -7.41 7.85 -4.27
CA LEU A 112 -8.01 8.21 -5.56
C LEU A 112 -7.03 7.98 -6.71
N PHE A 113 -5.85 8.59 -6.64
CA PHE A 113 -4.84 8.50 -7.71
C PHE A 113 -4.28 7.09 -7.91
N LEU A 114 -4.28 6.27 -6.87
CA LEU A 114 -3.80 4.89 -6.94
C LEU A 114 -4.90 3.87 -7.23
N SER A 115 -6.13 4.29 -7.49
CA SER A 115 -7.27 3.41 -7.77
C SER A 115 -7.48 2.37 -6.66
N LEU A 116 -7.27 2.76 -5.39
CA LEU A 116 -7.49 1.88 -4.25
C LEU A 116 -8.99 1.73 -4.00
N LYS A 117 -9.53 0.57 -4.27
CA LYS A 117 -10.95 0.25 -4.10
C LYS A 117 -11.26 -0.51 -2.83
N TYR A 118 -10.31 -1.34 -2.38
CA TYR A 118 -10.47 -2.16 -1.20
C TYR A 118 -9.28 -2.07 -0.26
N MET A 119 -9.57 -2.08 1.03
CA MET A 119 -8.58 -2.17 2.10
C MET A 119 -8.88 -3.40 2.96
N ILE A 120 -7.87 -4.25 3.14
CA ILE A 120 -7.93 -5.45 3.98
C ILE A 120 -7.29 -5.10 5.32
N GLU A 121 -8.10 -5.01 6.36
CA GLU A 121 -7.65 -4.72 7.71
C GLU A 121 -7.40 -6.02 8.48
N ARG A 122 -6.21 -6.18 9.05
CA ARG A 122 -5.77 -7.42 9.69
C ARG A 122 -5.52 -7.31 11.21
N ASP A 123 -5.57 -6.13 11.77
CA ASP A 123 -5.35 -5.94 13.22
C ASP A 123 -6.65 -5.85 14.04
N GLY A 124 -7.79 -6.00 13.39
CA GLY A 124 -9.11 -5.99 14.02
C GLY A 124 -9.62 -4.60 14.37
N ARG A 125 -8.98 -3.53 13.87
CA ARG A 125 -9.44 -2.15 14.09
C ARG A 125 -10.60 -1.82 13.18
N ASP A 126 -11.57 -1.10 13.71
CA ASP A 126 -12.60 -0.47 12.88
C ASP A 126 -11.98 0.70 12.09
N ARG A 127 -12.06 0.61 10.76
CA ARG A 127 -11.60 1.61 9.81
C ARG A 127 -12.75 2.30 9.08
N SER A 128 -13.98 2.11 9.54
CA SER A 128 -15.16 2.76 8.98
C SER A 128 -15.01 4.28 9.07
N SER A 129 -15.29 4.96 7.96
CA SER A 129 -15.17 6.41 7.85
C SER A 129 -16.05 6.92 6.71
N SER A 130 -16.03 8.22 6.45
CA SER A 130 -16.70 8.80 5.26
C SER A 130 -16.17 8.23 3.93
N CYS A 131 -14.93 7.70 3.93
CA CYS A 131 -14.28 7.15 2.73
C CYS A 131 -14.28 5.62 2.68
N PHE A 132 -14.50 4.94 3.80
CA PHE A 132 -14.45 3.48 3.89
C PHE A 132 -15.67 2.91 4.60
N GLU A 133 -16.28 1.91 3.98
CA GLU A 133 -17.36 1.12 4.56
C GLU A 133 -16.97 -0.36 4.66
N GLU A 134 -17.27 -1.00 5.78
CA GLU A 134 -17.11 -2.45 5.91
C GLU A 134 -18.08 -3.16 4.97
N VAL A 135 -17.56 -4.09 4.16
CA VAL A 135 -18.36 -4.87 3.20
C VAL A 135 -18.27 -6.37 3.40
N HIS A 136 -17.25 -6.84 4.12
CA HIS A 136 -17.08 -8.26 4.44
C HIS A 136 -16.10 -8.44 5.60
N HIS A 137 -16.22 -9.55 6.34
CA HIS A 137 -15.21 -9.96 7.31
C HIS A 137 -15.09 -11.49 7.41
N PHE A 138 -13.96 -11.94 7.91
CA PHE A 138 -13.69 -13.34 8.26
C PHE A 138 -12.79 -13.37 9.51
N GLY A 139 -13.36 -13.81 10.63
CA GLY A 139 -12.70 -13.69 11.94
C GLY A 139 -12.40 -12.22 12.27
N ASN A 140 -11.15 -11.92 12.57
CA ASN A 140 -10.69 -10.56 12.88
C ASN A 140 -10.12 -9.81 11.66
N VAL A 141 -10.34 -10.31 10.45
CA VAL A 141 -9.92 -9.65 9.21
C VAL A 141 -11.15 -9.02 8.55
N TYR A 142 -11.07 -7.74 8.27
CA TYR A 142 -12.16 -6.95 7.72
C TYR A 142 -11.80 -6.44 6.33
N LEU A 143 -12.80 -6.37 5.46
CA LEU A 143 -12.68 -5.79 4.13
C LEU A 143 -13.49 -4.51 4.08
N TYR A 144 -12.80 -3.41 3.79
CA TYR A 144 -13.41 -2.12 3.59
C TYR A 144 -13.42 -1.76 2.11
N ARG A 145 -14.54 -1.22 1.63
CA ARG A 145 -14.64 -0.64 0.31
C ARG A 145 -14.42 0.87 0.40
N ASN A 146 -13.57 1.40 -0.47
CA ASN A 146 -13.40 2.83 -0.63
C ASN A 146 -14.58 3.42 -1.41
N THR A 147 -15.33 4.31 -0.79
CA THR A 147 -16.50 4.99 -1.39
C THR A 147 -16.07 6.10 -2.36
N ALA A 148 -14.83 6.61 -2.20
CA ALA A 148 -14.23 7.65 -3.05
C ALA A 148 -13.27 7.04 -4.10
N TYR A 149 -13.61 5.89 -4.66
CA TYR A 149 -12.81 5.19 -5.65
C TYR A 149 -12.87 5.85 -7.04
N LEU A 150 -11.70 5.98 -7.68
CA LEU A 150 -11.58 6.30 -9.10
C LEU A 150 -10.99 5.11 -9.88
N PRO A 151 -11.50 4.84 -11.10
CA PRO A 151 -10.90 3.81 -11.96
C PRO A 151 -9.50 4.23 -12.42
N LEU A 152 -8.72 3.28 -12.98
CA LEU A 152 -7.38 3.53 -13.46
C LEU A 152 -7.31 4.65 -14.51
N GLY A 153 -8.32 4.76 -15.37
CA GLY A 153 -8.47 5.84 -16.34
C GLY A 153 -9.56 6.79 -15.90
N PHE A 154 -9.24 8.06 -15.67
CA PHE A 154 -10.18 9.12 -15.34
C PHE A 154 -9.82 10.41 -16.08
N LEU A 155 -10.79 11.31 -16.22
CA LEU A 155 -10.56 12.61 -16.81
C LEU A 155 -9.96 13.56 -15.77
N ALA A 156 -8.95 14.31 -16.19
CA ALA A 156 -8.29 15.31 -15.36
C ALA A 156 -7.95 16.56 -16.20
N GLU A 157 -7.70 17.66 -15.52
CA GLU A 157 -7.22 18.88 -16.17
C GLU A 157 -5.81 18.69 -16.73
N PRO A 158 -5.46 19.35 -17.86
CA PRO A 158 -4.15 19.23 -18.50
C PRO A 158 -2.97 19.59 -17.58
N GLN A 159 -3.19 20.42 -16.57
CA GLN A 159 -2.20 20.85 -15.60
C GLN A 159 -1.63 19.67 -14.80
N LEU A 160 -2.36 18.58 -14.64
CA LEU A 160 -1.87 17.37 -13.98
C LEU A 160 -0.58 16.84 -14.59
N ALA A 161 -0.40 16.97 -15.90
CA ALA A 161 0.81 16.53 -16.60
C ALA A 161 2.06 17.38 -16.30
N GLN A 162 1.89 18.52 -15.61
CA GLN A 162 2.98 19.46 -15.30
C GLN A 162 3.43 19.38 -13.84
N VAL A 163 2.76 18.56 -13.02
CA VAL A 163 3.10 18.41 -11.60
C VAL A 163 4.46 17.69 -11.46
N ASP A 164 5.38 18.34 -10.72
CA ASP A 164 6.70 17.80 -10.45
C ASP A 164 6.80 17.30 -9.00
N PHE A 165 6.80 15.96 -8.84
CA PHE A 165 6.87 15.32 -7.53
C PHE A 165 8.27 15.39 -6.88
N LEU A 166 9.29 15.83 -7.59
CA LEU A 166 10.67 15.93 -7.06
C LEU A 166 10.89 17.22 -6.27
N THR A 167 10.05 18.23 -6.46
CA THR A 167 10.19 19.57 -5.85
C THR A 167 9.28 19.81 -4.66
N SER A 168 8.49 18.84 -4.26
CA SER A 168 7.51 18.98 -3.18
C SER A 168 8.18 19.01 -1.80
N ASP A 169 7.79 19.98 -0.97
CA ASP A 169 8.30 20.17 0.40
C ASP A 169 7.70 19.19 1.42
N GLY A 170 6.57 18.53 1.09
CA GLY A 170 5.91 17.58 1.96
C GLY A 170 4.81 16.78 1.27
N SER A 171 4.43 15.66 1.89
CA SER A 171 3.43 14.75 1.29
C SER A 171 2.05 15.38 1.17
N PHE A 172 1.64 16.19 2.14
CA PHE A 172 0.33 16.87 2.09
C PHE A 172 0.32 18.01 1.09
N ASP A 173 1.44 18.76 0.97
CA ASP A 173 1.60 19.81 -0.03
C ASP A 173 1.55 19.22 -1.44
N PHE A 174 2.24 18.11 -1.65
CA PHE A 174 2.20 17.39 -2.92
C PHE A 174 0.79 16.87 -3.25
N GLN A 175 0.07 16.33 -2.28
CA GLN A 175 -1.30 15.88 -2.48
C GLN A 175 -2.24 17.05 -2.81
N ASN A 176 -2.07 18.19 -2.16
CA ASN A 176 -2.82 19.41 -2.49
C ASN A 176 -2.55 19.89 -3.92
N GLU A 177 -1.27 19.93 -4.31
CA GLU A 177 -0.87 20.30 -5.67
C GLU A 177 -1.45 19.34 -6.71
N LEU A 178 -1.30 18.03 -6.46
CA LEU A 178 -1.81 16.98 -7.33
C LEU A 178 -3.33 17.08 -7.51
N PHE A 179 -4.07 17.30 -6.43
CA PHE A 179 -5.51 17.45 -6.44
C PHE A 179 -5.97 18.68 -7.20
N ARG A 180 -5.35 19.85 -6.92
CA ARG A 180 -5.65 21.10 -7.65
C ARG A 180 -5.36 20.97 -9.14
N ALA A 181 -4.21 20.39 -9.49
CA ALA A 181 -3.82 20.19 -10.88
C ALA A 181 -4.75 19.22 -11.63
N ALA A 182 -5.26 18.21 -10.95
CA ALA A 182 -6.16 17.24 -11.56
C ALA A 182 -7.60 17.76 -11.75
N THR A 183 -8.08 18.60 -10.85
CA THR A 183 -9.48 19.00 -10.77
C THR A 183 -9.76 20.43 -11.22
N GLY A 184 -8.73 21.29 -11.26
CA GLY A 184 -8.89 22.73 -11.47
C GLY A 184 -9.53 23.47 -10.28
N VAL A 185 -9.82 22.78 -9.18
CA VAL A 185 -10.40 23.41 -7.96
C VAL A 185 -9.37 24.30 -7.29
N VAL A 186 -9.80 25.49 -6.93
CA VAL A 186 -8.97 26.43 -6.16
C VAL A 186 -9.18 26.16 -4.68
N GLY A 187 -8.13 25.70 -4.00
CA GLY A 187 -8.15 25.40 -2.57
C GLY A 187 -7.42 24.10 -2.25
N ASP A 188 -7.08 23.97 -0.98
CA ASP A 188 -6.35 22.82 -0.46
C ASP A 188 -7.32 21.82 0.19
N VAL A 189 -7.04 20.52 0.00
CA VAL A 189 -7.74 19.43 0.70
C VAL A 189 -7.20 19.29 2.12
N TRP A 190 -5.88 19.51 2.28
CA TRP A 190 -5.18 19.42 3.54
C TRP A 190 -4.77 20.82 4.00
N HIS A 191 -5.11 21.15 5.24
CA HIS A 191 -4.72 22.39 5.89
C HIS A 191 -3.89 22.11 7.12
N GLU A 192 -2.87 22.93 7.36
CA GLU A 192 -2.12 22.86 8.60
C GLU A 192 -3.04 23.23 9.78
N ILE A 193 -3.02 22.43 10.83
CA ILE A 193 -3.72 22.75 12.08
C ILE A 193 -2.85 23.74 12.85
N THR A 194 -3.29 24.98 12.94
CA THR A 194 -2.62 26.00 13.74
C THR A 194 -2.87 25.80 15.24
N GLU A 195 -2.01 26.34 16.10
CA GLU A 195 -2.10 26.16 17.58
C GLU A 195 -3.47 26.55 18.15
N GLU A 196 -4.21 27.44 17.54
CA GLU A 196 -5.56 27.84 17.95
C GLU A 196 -6.59 26.68 17.93
N TYR A 197 -6.33 25.61 17.18
CA TYR A 197 -7.22 24.45 17.11
C TYR A 197 -6.89 23.36 18.14
N TRP A 198 -5.73 23.40 18.80
CA TRP A 198 -5.35 22.39 19.79
C TRP A 198 -6.11 22.55 21.10
N ASP A 199 -6.62 23.73 21.40
CA ASP A 199 -7.38 24.04 22.62
C ASP A 199 -8.85 23.57 22.57
N VAL A 200 -9.29 22.95 21.48
CA VAL A 200 -10.69 22.52 21.25
C VAL A 200 -10.87 21.01 21.45
N PHE A 201 -9.80 20.25 21.65
CA PHE A 201 -9.78 18.82 21.88
C PHE A 201 -9.13 18.48 23.21
#